data_35c694a41f1e8f332b2fb2375edd8f2e
#
_entry.id   35c694a41f1e8f332b2fb2375edd8f2e
#
_cell.length_a   1.000
_cell.length_b   1.000
_cell.length_c   1.000
_cell.angle_alpha   90.00
_cell.angle_beta   90.00
_cell.angle_gamma   90.00
#
_symmetry.space_group_name_H-M   'P 1'
#
loop_
_entity.id
_entity.type
_entity.pdbx_description
1 polymer ?
#
loop_
_entity_poly.entity_id
_entity_poly.type
_entity_poly.pdbx_seq_one_letter_code
_entity_poly.pdbx_strand_id
1 'polypeptide(L)'
;MAVKTGPATRPVTLPGSAQSRSNYAAKRVLRRLIQGDAPPTAPMSLVERLAGSPYANPTIRVDAVEDSARKTLDFALELAESLFRYGAGALEVETSVIAVTASFGLRNVDVDINNQSVTINYAGPYITPITVLRVVRSWSDNYAALADLHALVSDIIVGDLDRETAGIRMEEITSRHKPFPRWAVRLASAGFTTAIVLFLGGGLVACLLSFVSTALVTVVQQRLGAWRIPEFFTVAAASAIIAGLAQVAGVFHVPVAQGLVIAGGLILLLPTMRLVSATQDAVNGFPVSAAGRYLSAMLVFAAIAAGIAISLVVGVNLGVPRLDIDVTGAINSPPWPVMVVLSAVSAALIAIVLQTRPALLLPTAGVTAAAYLVMIVAGSTGLGQRLSPAVASVFIGMAARIVALRMNAPSAVIAVPSLMFMFPGMSIFQAVYGISIEGSDLTVGASTLFYAMTVILALAAGVVLGDNLARPFAKGPGERRRRNRRR
;
A
#
# COMPACT_ATOMS: atom_id res chain seq x y z
N MET A 1 -23.39 45.10 71.88
CA MET A 1 -22.18 45.03 71.00
C MET A 1 -22.23 43.70 70.27
N ALA A 2 -22.73 43.71 69.07
CA ALA A 2 -22.93 42.47 68.25
C ALA A 2 -22.05 42.56 67.01
N VAL A 3 -21.12 41.63 66.88
CA VAL A 3 -20.26 41.46 65.74
C VAL A 3 -21.00 40.64 64.66
N LYS A 4 -21.24 41.26 63.51
CA LYS A 4 -21.77 40.57 62.29
C LYS A 4 -20.69 39.69 61.66
N THR A 5 -20.96 38.40 61.58
CA THR A 5 -20.23 37.44 60.75
C THR A 5 -20.71 37.51 59.30
N GLY A 6 -19.78 37.75 58.32
CA GLY A 6 -20.08 37.77 56.92
C GLY A 6 -20.24 36.36 56.33
N PRO A 7 -20.86 36.22 55.14
CA PRO A 7 -21.22 34.93 54.59
C PRO A 7 -20.01 34.18 54.00
N ALA A 8 -19.99 32.84 54.22
CA ALA A 8 -19.02 31.91 53.75
C ALA A 8 -19.03 31.81 52.19
N THR A 9 -17.88 31.98 51.59
CA THR A 9 -17.65 31.74 50.16
C THR A 9 -17.71 30.26 49.85
N ARG A 10 -18.64 29.86 48.99
CA ARG A 10 -18.72 28.51 48.41
C ARG A 10 -17.51 28.28 47.49
N PRO A 11 -16.88 27.08 47.48
CA PRO A 11 -15.86 26.77 46.53
C PRO A 11 -16.45 26.62 45.12
N VAL A 12 -15.86 27.31 44.14
CA VAL A 12 -16.19 27.16 42.73
C VAL A 12 -15.62 25.85 42.26
N THR A 13 -16.48 24.89 41.93
CA THR A 13 -16.12 23.66 41.25
C THR A 13 -15.87 23.97 39.78
N LEU A 14 -14.61 23.87 39.33
CA LEU A 14 -14.23 23.92 37.92
C LEU A 14 -14.75 22.68 37.17
N PRO A 15 -15.31 22.85 35.97
CA PRO A 15 -15.85 21.71 35.21
C PRO A 15 -14.75 20.79 34.75
N GLY A 16 -14.97 19.49 34.90
CA GLY A 16 -14.05 18.36 34.63
C GLY A 16 -13.73 18.09 33.14
N SER A 17 -13.12 19.06 32.46
CA SER A 17 -12.78 18.93 31.04
C SER A 17 -11.38 18.36 30.76
N ALA A 18 -10.47 18.37 31.74
CA ALA A 18 -9.10 17.88 31.54
C ALA A 18 -8.97 16.35 31.65
N GLN A 19 -9.72 15.75 32.57
CA GLN A 19 -9.68 14.29 32.76
C GLN A 19 -10.36 13.49 31.63
N SER A 20 -11.39 14.04 30.98
CA SER A 20 -12.02 13.37 29.84
C SER A 20 -11.12 13.33 28.62
N ARG A 21 -10.39 14.41 28.34
CA ARG A 21 -9.43 14.48 27.22
C ARG A 21 -8.22 13.55 27.41
N SER A 22 -7.71 13.41 28.63
CA SER A 22 -6.63 12.47 28.97
C SER A 22 -7.07 11.02 28.77
N ASN A 23 -8.28 10.64 29.18
CA ASN A 23 -8.82 9.31 29.00
C ASN A 23 -9.13 8.96 27.54
N TYR A 24 -9.50 9.94 26.69
CA TYR A 24 -9.67 9.74 25.25
C TYR A 24 -8.33 9.54 24.54
N ALA A 25 -7.31 10.30 24.89
CA ALA A 25 -5.96 10.12 24.35
C ALA A 25 -5.36 8.78 24.75
N ALA A 26 -5.48 8.37 26.00
CA ALA A 26 -5.02 7.09 26.51
C ALA A 26 -5.77 5.90 25.87
N LYS A 27 -7.10 5.99 25.71
CA LYS A 27 -7.90 4.99 25.00
C LYS A 27 -7.54 4.92 23.51
N ARG A 28 -7.19 6.04 22.87
CA ARG A 28 -6.74 6.10 21.47
C ARG A 28 -5.39 5.41 21.28
N VAL A 29 -4.44 5.65 22.19
CA VAL A 29 -3.13 4.98 22.19
C VAL A 29 -3.28 3.48 22.47
N LEU A 30 -4.07 3.10 23.47
CA LEU A 30 -4.33 1.72 23.82
C LEU A 30 -5.05 0.96 22.67
N ARG A 31 -6.00 1.62 21.98
CA ARG A 31 -6.69 1.07 20.82
C ARG A 31 -5.75 0.86 19.63
N ARG A 32 -4.82 1.80 19.36
CA ARG A 32 -3.78 1.66 18.34
C ARG A 32 -2.81 0.52 18.64
N LEU A 33 -2.48 0.30 19.91
CA LEU A 33 -1.62 -0.81 20.35
C LEU A 33 -2.32 -2.18 20.22
N ILE A 34 -3.63 -2.25 20.48
CA ILE A 34 -4.40 -3.49 20.43
C ILE A 34 -4.82 -3.85 18.99
N GLN A 35 -5.05 -2.88 18.12
CA GLN A 35 -5.50 -3.10 16.75
C GLN A 35 -4.39 -3.48 15.75
N GLY A 36 -3.10 -3.36 16.12
CA GLY A 36 -1.96 -3.82 15.32
C GLY A 36 -1.84 -3.15 13.95
N ASP A 37 -2.35 -1.91 13.81
CA ASP A 37 -2.37 -1.17 12.54
C ASP A 37 -1.06 -0.43 12.21
N ALA A 38 -0.07 -0.44 13.11
CA ALA A 38 1.25 0.07 12.81
C ALA A 38 2.08 -1.01 12.10
N PRO A 39 2.67 -0.74 10.94
CA PRO A 39 3.62 -1.67 10.35
C PRO A 39 4.79 -1.89 11.32
N PRO A 40 5.39 -3.10 11.35
CA PRO A 40 6.46 -3.45 12.28
C PRO A 40 7.71 -2.58 12.15
N THR A 41 7.83 -1.85 11.05
CA THR A 41 8.93 -0.93 10.75
C THR A 41 8.61 0.53 11.04
N ALA A 42 7.41 0.83 11.57
CA ALA A 42 7.07 2.21 11.90
C ALA A 42 8.06 2.75 12.94
N PRO A 43 8.70 3.91 12.70
CA PRO A 43 9.56 4.53 13.69
C PRO A 43 8.74 4.79 14.96
N MET A 44 9.33 4.56 16.13
CA MET A 44 8.73 4.88 17.44
C MET A 44 8.23 6.31 17.45
N SER A 45 7.12 6.57 18.13
CA SER A 45 6.62 7.94 18.32
C SER A 45 7.70 8.83 18.92
N LEU A 46 7.69 10.13 18.63
CA LEU A 46 8.69 11.05 19.18
C LEU A 46 8.75 10.99 20.71
N VAL A 47 7.59 10.84 21.35
CA VAL A 47 7.46 10.70 22.80
C VAL A 47 8.14 9.42 23.29
N GLU A 48 7.97 8.30 22.59
CA GLU A 48 8.61 7.02 22.95
C GLU A 48 10.12 7.06 22.72
N ARG A 49 10.60 7.79 21.69
CA ARG A 49 12.03 7.98 21.44
C ARG A 49 12.70 8.87 22.50
N LEU A 50 11.95 9.82 23.04
CA LEU A 50 12.45 10.73 24.07
C LEU A 50 12.28 10.17 25.48
N ALA A 51 11.50 9.08 25.66
CA ALA A 51 11.32 8.45 26.95
C ALA A 51 12.67 8.00 27.53
N GLY A 52 12.99 8.47 28.72
CA GLY A 52 14.29 8.20 29.38
C GLY A 52 15.43 9.12 28.96
N SER A 53 15.21 10.08 28.05
CA SER A 53 16.19 11.11 27.72
C SER A 53 15.97 12.38 28.54
N PRO A 54 16.99 13.29 28.67
CA PRO A 54 16.81 14.61 29.28
C PRO A 54 15.76 15.48 28.59
N TYR A 55 15.32 15.10 27.40
CA TYR A 55 14.37 15.82 26.55
C TYR A 55 12.97 15.20 26.55
N ALA A 56 12.64 14.38 27.54
CA ALA A 56 11.37 13.62 27.58
C ALA A 56 10.10 14.47 27.53
N ASN A 57 10.19 15.75 27.92
CA ASN A 57 9.07 16.70 27.91
C ASN A 57 9.43 18.00 27.16
N PRO A 58 9.46 17.98 25.82
CA PRO A 58 9.70 19.22 25.08
C PRO A 58 8.54 20.20 25.26
N THR A 59 8.81 21.39 25.78
CA THR A 59 7.83 22.47 25.88
C THR A 59 7.77 23.19 24.54
N ILE A 60 6.69 23.03 23.81
CA ILE A 60 6.44 23.77 22.57
C ILE A 60 5.66 25.03 22.92
N ARG A 61 6.29 26.22 22.80
CA ARG A 61 5.57 27.50 22.83
C ARG A 61 4.91 27.72 21.48
N VAL A 62 3.63 27.95 21.53
CA VAL A 62 2.85 28.26 20.33
C VAL A 62 2.47 29.74 20.42
N ASP A 63 3.02 30.57 19.53
CA ASP A 63 2.61 31.95 19.39
C ASP A 63 1.17 32.04 18.86
N ALA A 64 0.37 32.98 19.40
CA ALA A 64 -1.03 33.15 19.09
C ALA A 64 -1.18 33.64 17.63
N VAL A 65 -1.48 32.72 16.76
CA VAL A 65 -1.83 32.98 15.36
C VAL A 65 -3.33 32.77 15.19
N GLU A 66 -3.93 33.43 14.20
CA GLU A 66 -5.37 33.31 13.94
C GLU A 66 -5.88 31.87 14.04
N ASP A 67 -6.63 31.59 15.07
CA ASP A 67 -7.15 30.26 15.45
C ASP A 67 -7.84 29.52 14.26
N SER A 68 -8.46 30.26 13.35
CA SER A 68 -9.17 29.70 12.21
C SER A 68 -8.23 29.13 11.14
N ALA A 69 -7.17 29.88 10.77
CA ALA A 69 -6.17 29.42 9.79
C ALA A 69 -5.43 28.21 10.32
N ARG A 70 -5.02 28.25 11.59
CA ARG A 70 -4.32 27.14 12.23
C ARG A 70 -5.15 25.87 12.28
N LYS A 71 -6.43 25.95 12.66
CA LYS A 71 -7.33 24.79 12.68
C LYS A 71 -7.53 24.19 11.29
N THR A 72 -7.52 25.03 10.24
CA THR A 72 -7.60 24.55 8.85
C THR A 72 -6.31 23.84 8.41
N LEU A 73 -5.14 24.39 8.79
CA LEU A 73 -3.84 23.77 8.51
C LEU A 73 -3.67 22.45 9.28
N ASP A 74 -4.09 22.38 10.54
CA ASP A 74 -4.06 21.15 11.33
C ASP A 74 -4.93 20.05 10.71
N PHE A 75 -6.15 20.41 10.26
CA PHE A 75 -7.02 19.49 9.54
C PHE A 75 -6.39 19.01 8.22
N ALA A 76 -5.84 19.95 7.42
CA ALA A 76 -5.20 19.63 6.14
C ALA A 76 -3.98 18.72 6.33
N LEU A 77 -3.22 18.94 7.40
CA LEU A 77 -2.06 18.13 7.75
C LEU A 77 -2.46 16.72 8.21
N GLU A 78 -3.54 16.57 8.96
CA GLU A 78 -4.09 15.27 9.38
C GLU A 78 -4.68 14.51 8.18
N LEU A 79 -5.33 15.22 7.26
CA LEU A 79 -5.81 14.66 5.99
C LEU A 79 -4.63 14.16 5.13
N ALA A 80 -3.59 14.98 4.98
CA ALA A 80 -2.38 14.63 4.23
C ALA A 80 -1.69 13.40 4.82
N GLU A 81 -1.50 13.35 6.16
CA GLU A 81 -0.98 12.17 6.84
C GLU A 81 -1.82 10.92 6.56
N SER A 82 -3.13 11.05 6.61
CA SER A 82 -4.05 9.92 6.43
C SER A 82 -4.04 9.41 4.98
N LEU A 83 -4.10 10.30 3.99
CA LEU A 83 -4.00 9.95 2.58
C LEU A 83 -2.68 9.23 2.28
N PHE A 84 -1.57 9.82 2.76
CA PHE A 84 -0.24 9.27 2.54
C PHE A 84 -0.06 7.92 3.23
N ARG A 85 -0.55 7.79 4.46
CA ARG A 85 -0.54 6.55 5.25
C ARG A 85 -1.26 5.40 4.54
N TYR A 86 -2.35 5.67 3.84
CA TYR A 86 -3.12 4.65 3.10
C TYR A 86 -2.67 4.49 1.65
N GLY A 87 -1.58 5.16 1.24
CA GLY A 87 -0.87 4.90 -0.01
C GLY A 87 -1.18 5.84 -1.16
N ALA A 88 -1.74 7.01 -0.90
CA ALA A 88 -1.85 8.06 -1.92
C ALA A 88 -0.46 8.45 -2.45
N GLY A 89 -0.37 8.80 -3.74
CA GLY A 89 0.82 9.39 -4.34
C GLY A 89 1.02 10.84 -3.89
N ALA A 90 2.25 11.35 -4.00
CA ALA A 90 2.58 12.71 -3.56
C ALA A 90 1.70 13.77 -4.24
N LEU A 91 1.51 13.70 -5.56
CA LEU A 91 0.63 14.62 -6.29
C LEU A 91 -0.83 14.60 -5.81
N GLU A 92 -1.35 13.43 -5.44
CA GLU A 92 -2.71 13.29 -4.94
C GLU A 92 -2.86 13.95 -3.57
N VAL A 93 -1.86 13.79 -2.70
CA VAL A 93 -1.83 14.43 -1.38
C VAL A 93 -1.72 15.94 -1.52
N GLU A 94 -0.76 16.43 -2.32
CA GLU A 94 -0.56 17.86 -2.58
C GLU A 94 -1.83 18.51 -3.11
N THR A 95 -2.40 17.98 -4.18
CA THR A 95 -3.61 18.53 -4.80
C THR A 95 -4.82 18.50 -3.88
N SER A 96 -4.96 17.46 -3.05
CA SER A 96 -6.02 17.35 -2.06
C SER A 96 -5.89 18.41 -0.96
N VAL A 97 -4.67 18.62 -0.45
CA VAL A 97 -4.40 19.65 0.58
C VAL A 97 -4.68 21.04 0.05
N ILE A 98 -4.16 21.38 -1.14
CA ILE A 98 -4.38 22.69 -1.77
C ILE A 98 -5.87 22.93 -2.02
N ALA A 99 -6.59 21.93 -2.54
CA ALA A 99 -8.01 22.05 -2.84
C ALA A 99 -8.86 22.21 -1.56
N VAL A 100 -8.56 21.47 -0.50
CA VAL A 100 -9.27 21.53 0.78
C VAL A 100 -9.00 22.84 1.50
N THR A 101 -7.73 23.28 1.58
CA THR A 101 -7.39 24.56 2.21
C THR A 101 -8.02 25.72 1.46
N ALA A 102 -8.03 25.70 0.13
CA ALA A 102 -8.71 26.69 -0.70
C ALA A 102 -10.23 26.70 -0.47
N SER A 103 -10.87 25.53 -0.30
CA SER A 103 -12.31 25.42 0.01
C SER A 103 -12.68 26.03 1.35
N PHE A 104 -11.77 25.97 2.33
CA PHE A 104 -11.93 26.62 3.65
C PHE A 104 -11.38 28.06 3.71
N GLY A 105 -11.09 28.66 2.55
CA GLY A 105 -10.72 30.08 2.44
C GLY A 105 -9.23 30.39 2.56
N LEU A 106 -8.36 29.41 2.78
CA LEU A 106 -6.91 29.62 2.76
C LEU A 106 -6.38 29.51 1.34
N ARG A 107 -5.91 30.64 0.82
CA ARG A 107 -5.22 30.74 -0.48
C ARG A 107 -3.73 30.95 -0.22
N ASN A 108 -2.86 30.68 -1.19
CA ASN A 108 -1.39 30.73 -1.07
C ASN A 108 -0.84 29.73 -0.04
N VAL A 109 -1.24 28.47 -0.21
CA VAL A 109 -0.70 27.33 0.54
C VAL A 109 0.26 26.59 -0.36
N ASP A 110 1.52 26.47 0.06
CA ASP A 110 2.53 25.65 -0.57
C ASP A 110 2.65 24.32 0.19
N VAL A 111 2.77 23.22 -0.54
CA VAL A 111 2.87 21.88 0.03
C VAL A 111 4.12 21.22 -0.50
N ASP A 112 5.00 20.79 0.40
CA ASP A 112 6.16 19.98 0.06
C ASP A 112 6.03 18.57 0.65
N ILE A 113 6.26 17.56 -0.17
CA ILE A 113 6.09 16.16 0.19
C ILE A 113 7.39 15.41 -0.05
N ASN A 114 7.96 14.93 1.02
CA ASN A 114 9.05 13.99 1.03
C ASN A 114 8.57 12.56 1.29
N ASN A 115 9.45 11.57 1.19
CA ASN A 115 9.08 10.15 1.38
C ASN A 115 8.32 9.85 2.68
N GLN A 116 8.56 10.59 3.75
CA GLN A 116 7.96 10.35 5.07
C GLN A 116 7.43 11.61 5.75
N SER A 117 7.42 12.77 5.08
CA SER A 117 6.96 14.01 5.67
C SER A 117 6.13 14.83 4.70
N VAL A 118 5.18 15.54 5.25
CA VAL A 118 4.38 16.55 4.58
C VAL A 118 4.61 17.87 5.28
N THR A 119 5.05 18.87 4.55
CA THR A 119 5.22 20.24 5.02
C THR A 119 4.19 21.12 4.33
N ILE A 120 3.46 21.91 5.09
CA ILE A 120 2.51 22.89 4.57
C ILE A 120 2.98 24.27 5.00
N ASN A 121 3.20 25.16 4.05
CA ASN A 121 3.51 26.56 4.29
C ASN A 121 2.32 27.44 3.88
N TYR A 122 1.89 28.32 4.75
CA TYR A 122 0.83 29.29 4.49
C TYR A 122 1.34 30.70 4.68
N ALA A 123 1.27 31.51 3.63
CA ALA A 123 1.58 32.93 3.66
C ALA A 123 0.29 33.74 3.42
N GLY A 124 -0.38 34.10 4.51
CA GLY A 124 -1.59 34.96 4.46
C GLY A 124 -1.23 36.44 4.34
N PRO A 125 -2.16 37.29 3.80
CA PRO A 125 -1.98 38.73 3.82
C PRO A 125 -1.96 39.24 5.27
N TYR A 126 -0.92 39.99 5.62
CA TYR A 126 -0.72 40.58 6.94
C TYR A 126 -0.45 39.63 8.13
N ILE A 127 -0.09 38.37 7.82
CA ILE A 127 0.21 37.34 8.83
C ILE A 127 1.64 36.85 8.59
N THR A 128 2.36 36.58 9.67
CA THR A 128 3.65 35.88 9.60
C THR A 128 3.46 34.51 8.96
N PRO A 129 4.26 34.11 7.96
CA PRO A 129 4.13 32.81 7.36
C PRO A 129 4.16 31.67 8.37
N ILE A 130 3.21 30.76 8.26
CA ILE A 130 3.07 29.60 9.15
C ILE A 130 3.54 28.37 8.40
N THR A 131 4.55 27.69 8.91
CA THR A 131 4.98 26.41 8.41
C THR A 131 4.63 25.32 9.41
N VAL A 132 3.88 24.33 8.97
CA VAL A 132 3.55 23.13 9.75
C VAL A 132 4.08 21.89 9.06
N LEU A 133 4.61 20.94 9.84
CA LEU A 133 5.20 19.71 9.34
C LEU A 133 4.64 18.52 10.09
N ARG A 134 4.39 17.43 9.36
CA ARG A 134 4.04 16.14 9.94
C ARG A 134 4.84 15.01 9.31
N VAL A 135 5.36 14.13 10.16
CA VAL A 135 6.08 12.92 9.72
C VAL A 135 5.12 11.75 9.73
N VAL A 136 4.95 11.12 8.56
CA VAL A 136 4.15 9.91 8.39
C VAL A 136 4.99 8.71 8.80
N ARG A 137 4.65 8.12 9.95
CA ARG A 137 5.45 7.06 10.58
C ARG A 137 4.90 5.66 10.39
N SER A 138 3.72 5.54 9.83
CA SER A 138 3.05 4.26 9.67
C SER A 138 2.35 4.18 8.32
N TRP A 139 2.50 3.04 7.67
CA TRP A 139 1.78 2.70 6.45
C TRP A 139 0.73 1.64 6.79
N SER A 140 -0.39 1.65 6.12
CA SER A 140 -1.45 0.68 6.34
C SER A 140 -2.14 0.34 5.03
N ASP A 141 -2.21 -0.95 4.72
CA ASP A 141 -3.01 -1.43 3.60
C ASP A 141 -4.50 -1.30 3.97
N ASN A 142 -5.11 -0.21 3.55
CA ASN A 142 -6.54 0.05 3.75
C ASN A 142 -7.07 0.93 2.61
N TYR A 143 -7.29 0.30 1.47
CA TYR A 143 -7.80 0.96 0.28
C TYR A 143 -9.24 1.45 0.43
N ALA A 144 -10.02 0.87 1.35
CA ALA A 144 -11.34 1.38 1.67
C ALA A 144 -11.25 2.76 2.32
N ALA A 145 -10.37 2.92 3.32
CA ALA A 145 -10.14 4.23 3.96
C ALA A 145 -9.58 5.25 2.98
N LEU A 146 -8.65 4.85 2.08
CA LEU A 146 -8.14 5.72 1.04
C LEU A 146 -9.27 6.24 0.12
N ALA A 147 -10.16 5.34 -0.31
CA ALA A 147 -11.30 5.71 -1.14
C ALA A 147 -12.32 6.57 -0.38
N ASP A 148 -12.54 6.32 0.94
CA ASP A 148 -13.42 7.13 1.78
C ASP A 148 -12.87 8.54 1.98
N LEU A 149 -11.55 8.69 2.18
CA LEU A 149 -10.88 9.99 2.28
C LEU A 149 -10.93 10.76 0.95
N HIS A 150 -10.75 10.08 -0.18
CA HIS A 150 -10.88 10.70 -1.50
C HIS A 150 -12.31 11.22 -1.74
N ALA A 151 -13.32 10.46 -1.31
CA ALA A 151 -14.71 10.89 -1.35
C ALA A 151 -14.94 12.11 -0.43
N LEU A 152 -14.38 12.10 0.78
CA LEU A 152 -14.43 13.24 1.71
C LEU A 152 -13.84 14.52 1.10
N VAL A 153 -12.66 14.42 0.47
CA VAL A 153 -12.05 15.55 -0.26
C VAL A 153 -12.98 16.06 -1.35
N SER A 154 -13.61 15.18 -2.10
CA SER A 154 -14.57 15.55 -3.15
C SER A 154 -15.79 16.28 -2.59
N ASP A 155 -16.34 15.82 -1.46
CA ASP A 155 -17.51 16.44 -0.80
C ASP A 155 -17.14 17.83 -0.25
N ILE A 156 -15.94 18.02 0.31
CA ILE A 156 -15.44 19.32 0.76
C ILE A 156 -15.30 20.30 -0.41
N ILE A 157 -14.73 19.86 -1.55
CA ILE A 157 -14.50 20.72 -2.73
C ILE A 157 -15.83 21.17 -3.35
N VAL A 158 -16.86 20.34 -3.29
CA VAL A 158 -18.22 20.70 -3.76
C VAL A 158 -18.89 21.72 -2.84
N GLY A 159 -18.39 21.87 -1.61
CA GLY A 159 -18.93 22.81 -0.60
C GLY A 159 -20.09 22.21 0.19
N ASP A 160 -20.22 20.89 0.22
CA ASP A 160 -21.27 20.18 0.95
C ASP A 160 -20.94 20.01 2.44
N LEU A 161 -19.68 20.26 2.85
CA LEU A 161 -19.17 20.06 4.21
C LEU A 161 -18.39 21.28 4.71
N ASP A 162 -18.68 21.68 5.94
CA ASP A 162 -17.85 22.60 6.71
C ASP A 162 -16.65 21.86 7.36
N ARG A 163 -15.68 22.61 7.87
CA ARG A 163 -14.45 22.04 8.44
C ARG A 163 -14.71 21.13 9.65
N GLU A 164 -15.66 21.49 10.52
CA GLU A 164 -15.95 20.72 11.73
C GLU A 164 -16.56 19.38 11.39
N THR A 165 -17.57 19.35 10.53
CA THR A 165 -18.22 18.13 10.02
C THR A 165 -17.23 17.27 9.22
N ALA A 166 -16.35 17.89 8.42
CA ALA A 166 -15.30 17.19 7.72
C ALA A 166 -14.31 16.51 8.68
N GLY A 167 -13.95 17.18 9.78
CA GLY A 167 -13.10 16.60 10.83
C GLY A 167 -13.72 15.39 11.51
N ILE A 168 -15.00 15.45 11.86
CA ILE A 168 -15.74 14.32 12.43
C ILE A 168 -15.76 13.15 11.46
N ARG A 169 -16.08 13.41 10.19
CA ARG A 169 -16.10 12.36 9.16
C ARG A 169 -14.72 11.73 8.91
N MET A 170 -13.65 12.53 8.93
CA MET A 170 -12.29 12.03 8.81
C MET A 170 -11.93 11.12 9.99
N GLU A 171 -12.33 11.51 11.23
CA GLU A 171 -12.13 10.68 12.41
C GLU A 171 -12.92 9.36 12.33
N GLU A 172 -14.15 9.39 11.84
CA GLU A 172 -14.94 8.18 11.57
C GLU A 172 -14.24 7.24 10.57
N ILE A 173 -13.74 7.78 9.45
CA ILE A 173 -13.05 7.00 8.41
C ILE A 173 -11.79 6.36 8.98
N THR A 174 -10.98 7.12 9.70
CA THR A 174 -9.69 6.64 10.23
C THR A 174 -9.85 5.69 11.41
N SER A 175 -10.97 5.75 12.15
CA SER A 175 -11.28 4.87 13.27
C SER A 175 -12.09 3.63 12.87
N ARG A 176 -12.65 3.61 11.66
CA ARG A 176 -13.48 2.48 11.18
C ARG A 176 -12.68 1.20 11.09
N HIS A 177 -13.31 0.08 11.40
CA HIS A 177 -12.73 -1.24 11.21
C HIS A 177 -12.53 -1.52 9.72
N LYS A 178 -11.45 -2.24 9.40
CA LYS A 178 -11.18 -2.69 8.03
C LYS A 178 -12.33 -3.55 7.50
N PRO A 179 -12.66 -3.48 6.19
CA PRO A 179 -13.79 -4.21 5.61
C PRO A 179 -13.71 -5.73 5.81
N PHE A 180 -12.50 -6.28 5.75
CA PHE A 180 -12.33 -7.73 5.83
C PHE A 180 -11.61 -8.13 7.12
N PRO A 181 -12.11 -9.16 7.84
CA PRO A 181 -11.48 -9.67 9.05
C PRO A 181 -10.16 -10.39 8.72
N ARG A 182 -9.28 -10.51 9.70
CA ARG A 182 -7.94 -11.11 9.54
C ARG A 182 -7.94 -12.50 8.92
N TRP A 183 -8.93 -13.34 9.26
CA TRP A 183 -9.05 -14.68 8.70
C TRP A 183 -9.37 -14.64 7.18
N ALA A 184 -10.25 -13.73 6.74
CA ALA A 184 -10.57 -13.55 5.33
C ALA A 184 -9.35 -13.07 4.52
N VAL A 185 -8.55 -12.16 5.08
CA VAL A 185 -7.29 -11.70 4.48
C VAL A 185 -6.30 -12.86 4.33
N ARG A 186 -6.14 -13.71 5.36
CA ARG A 186 -5.26 -14.88 5.28
C ARG A 186 -5.70 -15.86 4.20
N LEU A 187 -7.00 -16.17 4.15
CA LEU A 187 -7.55 -17.04 3.11
C LEU A 187 -7.41 -16.42 1.71
N ALA A 188 -7.65 -15.11 1.59
CA ALA A 188 -7.47 -14.41 0.33
C ALA A 188 -6.01 -14.39 -0.12
N SER A 189 -5.05 -14.18 0.80
CA SER A 189 -3.62 -14.26 0.49
C SER A 189 -3.22 -15.66 0.00
N ALA A 190 -3.65 -16.71 0.70
CA ALA A 190 -3.38 -18.10 0.31
C ALA A 190 -4.07 -18.46 -1.01
N GLY A 191 -5.31 -18.03 -1.18
CA GLY A 191 -6.05 -18.21 -2.44
C GLY A 191 -5.42 -17.48 -3.63
N PHE A 192 -4.92 -16.25 -3.41
CA PHE A 192 -4.21 -15.48 -4.43
C PHE A 192 -2.97 -16.21 -4.94
N THR A 193 -2.09 -16.66 -4.04
CA THR A 193 -0.88 -17.37 -4.44
C THR A 193 -1.20 -18.70 -5.11
N THR A 194 -2.24 -19.40 -4.66
CA THR A 194 -2.75 -20.62 -5.32
C THR A 194 -3.26 -20.34 -6.73
N ALA A 195 -4.03 -19.26 -6.92
CA ALA A 195 -4.53 -18.86 -8.23
C ALA A 195 -3.37 -18.50 -9.18
N ILE A 196 -2.30 -17.87 -8.67
CA ILE A 196 -1.08 -17.59 -9.45
C ILE A 196 -0.34 -18.88 -9.81
N VAL A 197 -0.17 -19.84 -8.88
CA VAL A 197 0.45 -21.13 -9.18
C VAL A 197 -0.33 -21.87 -10.25
N LEU A 198 -1.66 -21.88 -10.16
CA LEU A 198 -2.52 -22.49 -11.18
C LEU A 198 -2.42 -21.75 -12.53
N PHE A 199 -2.37 -20.42 -12.49
CA PHE A 199 -2.16 -19.58 -13.68
C PHE A 199 -0.83 -19.88 -14.37
N LEU A 200 0.22 -20.17 -13.59
CA LEU A 200 1.54 -20.59 -14.09
C LEU A 200 1.59 -22.07 -14.55
N GLY A 201 0.48 -22.82 -14.48
CA GLY A 201 0.39 -24.20 -14.91
C GLY A 201 0.74 -25.24 -13.82
N GLY A 202 0.77 -24.83 -12.55
CA GLY A 202 0.99 -25.73 -11.42
C GLY A 202 -0.17 -26.71 -11.21
N GLY A 203 0.15 -27.97 -10.91
CA GLY A 203 -0.83 -28.99 -10.59
C GLY A 203 -1.45 -28.83 -9.19
N LEU A 204 -2.42 -29.70 -8.86
CA LEU A 204 -3.16 -29.64 -7.58
C LEU A 204 -2.24 -29.65 -6.36
N VAL A 205 -1.18 -30.46 -6.37
CA VAL A 205 -0.24 -30.57 -5.24
C VAL A 205 0.53 -29.26 -5.05
N ALA A 206 0.98 -28.61 -6.16
CA ALA A 206 1.63 -27.30 -6.10
C ALA A 206 0.68 -26.22 -5.56
N CYS A 207 -0.59 -26.27 -5.94
CA CYS A 207 -1.63 -25.36 -5.44
C CYS A 207 -1.86 -25.52 -3.92
N LEU A 208 -1.98 -26.75 -3.45
CA LEU A 208 -2.15 -27.04 -2.02
C LEU A 208 -0.92 -26.60 -1.21
N LEU A 209 0.28 -26.90 -1.70
CA LEU A 209 1.53 -26.50 -1.04
C LEU A 209 1.66 -24.97 -0.99
N SER A 210 1.34 -24.27 -2.08
CA SER A 210 1.32 -22.80 -2.12
C SER A 210 0.31 -22.23 -1.13
N PHE A 211 -0.88 -22.81 -1.05
CA PHE A 211 -1.90 -22.40 -0.09
C PHE A 211 -1.41 -22.51 1.34
N VAL A 212 -0.88 -23.69 1.72
CA VAL A 212 -0.38 -23.96 3.08
C VAL A 212 0.82 -23.06 3.41
N SER A 213 1.79 -22.92 2.49
CA SER A 213 2.97 -22.09 2.71
C SER A 213 2.60 -20.63 2.93
N THR A 214 1.67 -20.09 2.13
CA THR A 214 1.22 -18.71 2.28
C THR A 214 0.40 -18.50 3.55
N ALA A 215 -0.46 -19.45 3.92
CA ALA A 215 -1.18 -19.40 5.18
C ALA A 215 -0.22 -19.35 6.38
N LEU A 216 0.84 -20.17 6.37
CA LEU A 216 1.88 -20.17 7.39
C LEU A 216 2.65 -18.85 7.40
N VAL A 217 3.10 -18.38 6.23
CA VAL A 217 3.84 -17.11 6.08
C VAL A 217 3.04 -15.95 6.64
N THR A 218 1.75 -15.84 6.33
CA THR A 218 0.90 -14.76 6.84
C THR A 218 0.77 -14.78 8.36
N VAL A 219 0.73 -15.96 8.99
CA VAL A 219 0.73 -16.09 10.45
C VAL A 219 2.08 -15.65 11.03
N VAL A 220 3.19 -16.11 10.43
CA VAL A 220 4.55 -15.75 10.89
C VAL A 220 4.77 -14.25 10.77
N GLN A 221 4.45 -13.64 9.63
CA GLN A 221 4.58 -12.19 9.44
C GLN A 221 3.76 -11.39 10.46
N GLN A 222 2.53 -11.83 10.77
CA GLN A 222 1.71 -11.18 11.80
C GLN A 222 2.33 -11.30 13.21
N ARG A 223 2.97 -12.44 13.53
CA ARG A 223 3.66 -12.63 14.82
C ARG A 223 4.93 -11.78 14.92
N LEU A 224 5.76 -11.82 13.88
CA LEU A 224 6.98 -10.99 13.80
C LEU A 224 6.64 -9.50 13.83
N GLY A 225 5.55 -9.11 13.14
CA GLY A 225 5.04 -7.74 13.19
C GLY A 225 4.57 -7.31 14.58
N ALA A 226 3.91 -8.21 15.33
CA ALA A 226 3.53 -7.95 16.71
C ALA A 226 4.75 -7.77 17.63
N TRP A 227 5.89 -8.39 17.32
CA TRP A 227 7.17 -8.21 18.01
C TRP A 227 7.96 -6.97 17.52
N ARG A 228 7.37 -6.17 16.63
CA ARG A 228 8.00 -4.97 16.04
C ARG A 228 9.33 -5.25 15.32
N ILE A 229 9.49 -6.45 14.78
CA ILE A 229 10.66 -6.80 13.97
C ILE A 229 10.62 -5.99 12.67
N PRO A 230 11.75 -5.40 12.22
CA PRO A 230 11.81 -4.64 10.98
C PRO A 230 11.34 -5.45 9.76
N GLU A 231 10.69 -4.78 8.81
CA GLU A 231 10.08 -5.39 7.60
C GLU A 231 11.08 -6.24 6.82
N PHE A 232 12.34 -5.80 6.70
CA PHE A 232 13.40 -6.56 6.05
C PHE A 232 13.48 -8.00 6.56
N PHE A 233 13.53 -8.18 7.88
CA PHE A 233 13.64 -9.51 8.48
C PHE A 233 12.34 -10.31 8.39
N THR A 234 11.19 -9.64 8.44
CA THR A 234 9.89 -10.32 8.29
C THR A 234 9.68 -10.84 6.88
N VAL A 235 10.12 -10.08 5.85
CA VAL A 235 10.09 -10.50 4.45
C VAL A 235 11.13 -11.59 4.17
N ALA A 236 12.35 -11.47 4.72
CA ALA A 236 13.37 -12.49 4.60
C ALA A 236 12.92 -13.82 5.22
N ALA A 237 12.31 -13.79 6.40
CA ALA A 237 11.76 -14.99 7.03
C ALA A 237 10.61 -15.58 6.19
N ALA A 238 9.74 -14.75 5.62
CA ALA A 238 8.64 -15.19 4.77
C ALA A 238 9.15 -15.91 3.51
N SER A 239 10.12 -15.31 2.80
CA SER A 239 10.69 -15.92 1.59
C SER A 239 11.52 -17.18 1.90
N ALA A 240 12.21 -17.21 3.05
CA ALA A 240 12.91 -18.41 3.51
C ALA A 240 11.92 -19.57 3.81
N ILE A 241 10.78 -19.29 4.41
CA ILE A 241 9.74 -20.31 4.69
C ILE A 241 9.16 -20.84 3.38
N ILE A 242 8.85 -19.97 2.39
CA ILE A 242 8.32 -20.39 1.10
C ILE A 242 9.33 -21.33 0.40
N ALA A 243 10.58 -20.91 0.32
CA ALA A 243 11.64 -21.71 -0.31
C ALA A 243 11.91 -23.01 0.45
N GLY A 244 11.94 -22.96 1.80
CA GLY A 244 12.16 -24.12 2.66
C GLY A 244 11.06 -25.18 2.52
N LEU A 245 9.81 -24.78 2.49
CA LEU A 245 8.68 -25.70 2.29
C LEU A 245 8.71 -26.37 0.92
N ALA A 246 9.10 -25.63 -0.13
CA ALA A 246 9.30 -26.19 -1.45
C ALA A 246 10.45 -27.22 -1.46
N GLN A 247 11.56 -26.96 -0.75
CA GLN A 247 12.66 -27.91 -0.58
C GLN A 247 12.24 -29.17 0.18
N VAL A 248 11.50 -29.00 1.28
CA VAL A 248 10.97 -30.12 2.06
C VAL A 248 10.09 -31.04 1.19
N ALA A 249 9.23 -30.46 0.34
CA ALA A 249 8.46 -31.25 -0.63
C ALA A 249 9.34 -32.07 -1.57
N GLY A 250 10.50 -31.54 -1.97
CA GLY A 250 11.49 -32.26 -2.76
C GLY A 250 12.12 -33.44 -2.01
N VAL A 251 12.45 -33.27 -0.73
CA VAL A 251 12.99 -34.37 0.12
C VAL A 251 12.02 -35.54 0.19
N PHE A 252 10.72 -35.26 0.28
CA PHE A 252 9.67 -36.29 0.31
C PHE A 252 9.28 -36.78 -1.10
N HIS A 253 10.02 -36.41 -2.14
CA HIS A 253 9.75 -36.78 -3.54
C HIS A 253 8.31 -36.48 -3.97
N VAL A 254 7.73 -35.42 -3.41
CA VAL A 254 6.40 -34.95 -3.82
C VAL A 254 6.49 -34.47 -5.27
N PRO A 255 5.65 -34.95 -6.19
CA PRO A 255 5.69 -34.57 -7.59
C PRO A 255 5.18 -33.16 -7.80
N VAL A 256 6.03 -32.17 -7.53
CA VAL A 256 5.69 -30.74 -7.60
C VAL A 256 6.81 -29.95 -8.26
N ALA A 257 6.45 -29.08 -9.18
CA ALA A 257 7.37 -28.07 -9.72
C ALA A 257 7.65 -27.02 -8.61
N GLN A 258 8.71 -27.22 -7.84
CA GLN A 258 9.08 -26.42 -6.67
C GLN A 258 9.22 -24.93 -7.01
N GLY A 259 9.78 -24.63 -8.20
CA GLY A 259 9.93 -23.26 -8.69
C GLY A 259 8.59 -22.50 -8.83
N LEU A 260 7.50 -23.20 -9.21
CA LEU A 260 6.17 -22.57 -9.32
C LEU A 260 5.61 -22.19 -7.95
N VAL A 261 5.80 -23.04 -6.93
CA VAL A 261 5.35 -22.76 -5.56
C VAL A 261 6.08 -21.54 -5.01
N ILE A 262 7.41 -21.48 -5.21
CA ILE A 262 8.22 -20.36 -4.75
C ILE A 262 7.80 -19.08 -5.50
N ALA A 263 7.73 -19.13 -6.82
CA ALA A 263 7.35 -17.97 -7.63
C ALA A 263 5.97 -17.42 -7.27
N GLY A 264 4.97 -18.29 -7.09
CA GLY A 264 3.63 -17.89 -6.67
C GLY A 264 3.60 -17.24 -5.28
N GLY A 265 4.33 -17.79 -4.31
CA GLY A 265 4.44 -17.24 -2.98
C GLY A 265 5.17 -15.87 -2.94
N LEU A 266 6.21 -15.72 -3.75
CA LEU A 266 7.00 -14.48 -3.83
C LEU A 266 6.18 -13.30 -4.37
N ILE A 267 5.24 -13.51 -5.30
CA ILE A 267 4.43 -12.42 -5.87
C ILE A 267 3.69 -11.64 -4.77
N LEU A 268 3.25 -12.32 -3.72
CA LEU A 268 2.61 -11.66 -2.57
C LEU A 268 3.56 -10.75 -1.78
N LEU A 269 4.85 -11.07 -1.78
CA LEU A 269 5.88 -10.32 -1.05
C LEU A 269 6.41 -9.10 -1.83
N LEU A 270 6.11 -9.03 -3.15
CA LEU A 270 6.63 -7.98 -4.00
C LEU A 270 6.05 -6.61 -3.63
N PRO A 271 6.89 -5.56 -3.56
CA PRO A 271 6.46 -4.22 -3.14
C PRO A 271 5.77 -3.45 -4.27
N THR A 272 4.73 -4.04 -4.88
CA THR A 272 4.04 -3.53 -6.08
C THR A 272 3.54 -2.11 -5.91
N MET A 273 2.86 -1.83 -4.78
CA MET A 273 2.31 -0.51 -4.49
C MET A 273 3.42 0.56 -4.42
N ARG A 274 4.56 0.24 -3.76
CA ARG A 274 5.68 1.17 -3.63
C ARG A 274 6.30 1.51 -4.98
N LEU A 275 6.42 0.51 -5.87
CA LEU A 275 6.98 0.67 -7.20
C LEU A 275 6.09 1.52 -8.11
N VAL A 276 4.77 1.26 -8.12
CA VAL A 276 3.80 2.05 -8.88
C VAL A 276 3.78 3.49 -8.37
N SER A 277 3.68 3.69 -7.05
CA SER A 277 3.67 5.03 -6.46
C SER A 277 5.00 5.77 -6.67
N ALA A 278 6.15 5.08 -6.57
CA ALA A 278 7.46 5.68 -6.84
C ALA A 278 7.58 6.15 -8.30
N THR A 279 7.12 5.33 -9.26
CA THR A 279 7.09 5.70 -10.67
C THR A 279 6.16 6.89 -10.91
N GLN A 280 5.00 6.89 -10.28
CA GLN A 280 4.04 7.99 -10.36
C GLN A 280 4.61 9.29 -9.78
N ASP A 281 5.27 9.23 -8.63
CA ASP A 281 5.91 10.38 -8.00
C ASP A 281 7.07 10.91 -8.87
N ALA A 282 7.91 10.02 -9.44
CA ALA A 282 8.99 10.42 -10.34
C ALA A 282 8.48 11.18 -11.58
N VAL A 283 7.43 10.65 -12.23
CA VAL A 283 6.83 11.27 -13.43
C VAL A 283 6.14 12.60 -13.10
N ASN A 284 5.57 12.73 -11.90
CA ASN A 284 4.87 13.92 -11.45
C ASN A 284 5.78 15.01 -10.85
N GLY A 285 7.11 14.82 -10.82
CA GLY A 285 8.06 15.83 -10.37
C GLY A 285 8.40 15.77 -8.87
N PHE A 286 8.19 14.64 -8.20
CA PHE A 286 8.58 14.39 -6.80
C PHE A 286 9.77 13.40 -6.71
N PRO A 287 10.98 13.76 -7.20
CA PRO A 287 12.09 12.82 -7.32
C PRO A 287 12.60 12.32 -5.96
N VAL A 288 12.55 13.13 -4.91
CA VAL A 288 13.00 12.74 -3.56
C VAL A 288 12.05 11.69 -2.97
N SER A 289 10.74 11.90 -3.10
CA SER A 289 9.72 10.94 -2.68
C SER A 289 9.84 9.63 -3.47
N ALA A 290 10.01 9.73 -4.78
CA ALA A 290 10.22 8.59 -5.68
C ALA A 290 11.46 7.78 -5.28
N ALA A 291 12.61 8.44 -5.07
CA ALA A 291 13.86 7.78 -4.68
C ALA A 291 13.72 7.03 -3.35
N GLY A 292 13.09 7.64 -2.35
CA GLY A 292 12.84 6.99 -1.07
C GLY A 292 11.96 5.74 -1.17
N ARG A 293 10.90 5.79 -2.01
CA ARG A 293 10.03 4.65 -2.26
C ARG A 293 10.73 3.55 -3.05
N TYR A 294 11.56 3.90 -4.07
CA TYR A 294 12.37 2.93 -4.80
C TYR A 294 13.40 2.25 -3.89
N LEU A 295 14.10 3.00 -3.05
CA LEU A 295 15.04 2.43 -2.08
C LEU A 295 14.34 1.47 -1.12
N SER A 296 13.16 1.85 -0.60
CA SER A 296 12.34 0.99 0.24
C SER A 296 11.92 -0.30 -0.49
N ALA A 297 11.57 -0.23 -1.77
CA ALA A 297 11.26 -1.40 -2.58
C ALA A 297 12.49 -2.28 -2.82
N MET A 298 13.67 -1.69 -3.08
CA MET A 298 14.92 -2.43 -3.24
C MET A 298 15.31 -3.19 -1.97
N LEU A 299 15.08 -2.62 -0.78
CA LEU A 299 15.29 -3.33 0.48
C LEU A 299 14.38 -4.56 0.63
N VAL A 300 13.13 -4.49 0.15
CA VAL A 300 12.25 -5.66 0.12
C VAL A 300 12.76 -6.72 -0.85
N PHE A 301 13.23 -6.36 -2.04
CA PHE A 301 13.85 -7.31 -2.97
C PHE A 301 15.10 -7.96 -2.36
N ALA A 302 15.96 -7.18 -1.71
CA ALA A 302 17.13 -7.70 -1.00
C ALA A 302 16.73 -8.67 0.13
N ALA A 303 15.66 -8.38 0.87
CA ALA A 303 15.13 -9.27 1.89
C ALA A 303 14.60 -10.59 1.31
N ILE A 304 13.88 -10.54 0.19
CA ILE A 304 13.42 -11.74 -0.54
C ILE A 304 14.63 -12.57 -0.97
N ALA A 305 15.63 -11.95 -1.58
CA ALA A 305 16.85 -12.62 -2.01
C ALA A 305 17.59 -13.27 -0.85
N ALA A 306 17.78 -12.53 0.25
CA ALA A 306 18.44 -13.04 1.45
C ALA A 306 17.71 -14.25 2.05
N GLY A 307 16.38 -14.20 2.14
CA GLY A 307 15.62 -15.33 2.68
C GLY A 307 15.68 -16.58 1.81
N ILE A 308 15.59 -16.43 0.49
CA ILE A 308 15.77 -17.56 -0.45
C ILE A 308 17.19 -18.13 -0.31
N ALA A 309 18.22 -17.30 -0.34
CA ALA A 309 19.63 -17.70 -0.20
C ALA A 309 19.87 -18.45 1.11
N ILE A 310 19.37 -17.95 2.23
CA ILE A 310 19.46 -18.62 3.54
C ILE A 310 18.81 -20.02 3.45
N SER A 311 17.60 -20.12 2.90
CA SER A 311 16.92 -21.40 2.78
C SER A 311 17.71 -22.40 1.91
N LEU A 312 18.27 -21.95 0.78
CA LEU A 312 19.07 -22.79 -0.11
C LEU A 312 20.34 -23.27 0.57
N VAL A 313 21.09 -22.39 1.23
CA VAL A 313 22.32 -22.73 1.96
C VAL A 313 22.04 -23.74 3.07
N VAL A 314 20.98 -23.52 3.85
CA VAL A 314 20.57 -24.46 4.91
C VAL A 314 20.19 -25.81 4.30
N GLY A 315 19.44 -25.82 3.19
CA GLY A 315 19.07 -27.04 2.48
C GLY A 315 20.29 -27.85 2.00
N VAL A 316 21.25 -27.18 1.35
CA VAL A 316 22.49 -27.83 0.90
C VAL A 316 23.27 -28.44 2.07
N ASN A 317 23.40 -27.72 3.20
CA ASN A 317 24.11 -28.23 4.39
C ASN A 317 23.36 -29.41 5.06
N LEU A 318 22.05 -29.50 4.89
CA LEU A 318 21.25 -30.62 5.36
C LEU A 318 21.17 -31.80 4.35
N GLY A 319 21.89 -31.70 3.23
CA GLY A 319 21.90 -32.74 2.18
C GLY A 319 20.61 -32.79 1.36
N VAL A 320 19.82 -31.70 1.35
CA VAL A 320 18.60 -31.62 0.53
C VAL A 320 18.98 -31.53 -0.94
N PRO A 321 18.35 -32.30 -1.85
CA PRO A 321 18.58 -32.17 -3.28
C PRO A 321 18.40 -30.75 -3.77
N ARG A 322 19.18 -30.37 -4.81
CA ARG A 322 18.99 -29.05 -5.44
C ARG A 322 17.57 -28.92 -5.96
N LEU A 323 17.01 -27.72 -5.85
CA LEU A 323 15.68 -27.43 -6.38
C LEU A 323 15.66 -27.68 -7.89
N ASP A 324 14.64 -28.37 -8.35
CA ASP A 324 14.34 -28.47 -9.79
C ASP A 324 13.70 -27.14 -10.23
N ILE A 325 14.49 -26.33 -10.92
CA ILE A 325 14.06 -25.05 -11.51
C ILE A 325 13.56 -25.21 -12.95
N ASP A 326 13.73 -26.38 -13.53
CA ASP A 326 13.35 -26.63 -14.91
C ASP A 326 11.83 -26.86 -14.99
N VAL A 327 11.13 -25.78 -15.25
CA VAL A 327 9.66 -25.74 -15.32
C VAL A 327 9.16 -26.15 -16.72
N THR A 328 10.07 -26.28 -17.68
CA THR A 328 9.72 -26.49 -19.11
C THR A 328 8.99 -27.81 -19.40
N GLY A 329 9.16 -28.83 -18.56
CA GLY A 329 8.50 -30.12 -18.70
C GLY A 329 7.17 -30.29 -17.93
N ALA A 330 6.84 -29.41 -17.00
CA ALA A 330 5.73 -29.57 -16.06
C ALA A 330 4.54 -28.61 -16.31
N ILE A 331 4.67 -27.70 -17.28
CA ILE A 331 3.66 -26.63 -17.46
C ILE A 331 2.60 -27.09 -18.46
N ASN A 332 1.52 -27.69 -17.95
CA ASN A 332 0.25 -27.72 -18.67
C ASN A 332 -0.41 -26.34 -18.45
N SER A 333 -0.03 -25.34 -19.25
CA SER A 333 -0.67 -24.02 -19.19
C SER A 333 -2.17 -24.17 -19.39
N PRO A 334 -3.01 -23.65 -18.48
CA PRO A 334 -4.44 -23.69 -18.64
C PRO A 334 -4.87 -23.03 -19.95
N PRO A 335 -6.00 -23.43 -20.56
CA PRO A 335 -6.50 -22.75 -21.75
C PRO A 335 -6.83 -21.29 -21.44
N TRP A 336 -6.68 -20.42 -22.45
CA TRP A 336 -6.80 -18.98 -22.28
C TRP A 336 -8.09 -18.50 -21.54
N PRO A 337 -9.28 -19.13 -21.70
CA PRO A 337 -10.45 -18.69 -20.94
C PRO A 337 -10.31 -18.91 -19.43
N VAL A 338 -9.66 -20.01 -19.04
CA VAL A 338 -9.37 -20.29 -17.62
C VAL A 338 -8.38 -19.27 -17.08
N MET A 339 -7.37 -18.87 -17.86
CA MET A 339 -6.41 -17.83 -17.45
C MET A 339 -7.08 -16.46 -17.27
N VAL A 340 -8.08 -16.11 -18.10
CA VAL A 340 -8.90 -14.90 -17.90
C VAL A 340 -9.62 -14.94 -16.55
N VAL A 341 -10.24 -16.08 -16.22
CA VAL A 341 -10.93 -16.26 -14.95
C VAL A 341 -9.95 -16.19 -13.78
N LEU A 342 -8.81 -16.87 -13.88
CA LEU A 342 -7.77 -16.88 -12.83
C LEU A 342 -7.19 -15.49 -12.60
N SER A 343 -6.96 -14.68 -13.64
CA SER A 343 -6.50 -13.31 -13.50
C SER A 343 -7.54 -12.44 -12.77
N ALA A 344 -8.82 -12.59 -13.11
CA ALA A 344 -9.91 -11.89 -12.42
C ALA A 344 -10.04 -12.30 -10.95
N VAL A 345 -9.99 -13.59 -10.65
CA VAL A 345 -10.03 -14.14 -9.29
C VAL A 345 -8.81 -13.66 -8.50
N SER A 346 -7.62 -13.69 -9.07
CA SER A 346 -6.39 -13.18 -8.43
C SER A 346 -6.53 -11.72 -8.03
N ALA A 347 -7.06 -10.87 -8.92
CA ALA A 347 -7.26 -9.46 -8.64
C ALA A 347 -8.32 -9.22 -7.55
N ALA A 348 -9.39 -9.99 -7.51
CA ALA A 348 -10.39 -9.91 -6.44
C ALA A 348 -9.79 -10.33 -5.08
N LEU A 349 -9.02 -11.40 -5.05
CA LEU A 349 -8.38 -11.90 -3.82
C LEU A 349 -7.35 -10.90 -3.28
N ILE A 350 -6.50 -10.36 -4.14
CA ILE A 350 -5.52 -9.36 -3.69
C ILE A 350 -6.19 -8.03 -3.30
N ALA A 351 -7.31 -7.65 -3.91
CA ALA A 351 -8.10 -6.50 -3.48
C ALA A 351 -8.68 -6.70 -2.06
N ILE A 352 -9.04 -7.93 -1.68
CA ILE A 352 -9.41 -8.27 -0.30
C ILE A 352 -8.21 -8.11 0.64
N VAL A 353 -7.03 -8.58 0.24
CA VAL A 353 -5.78 -8.41 1.03
C VAL A 353 -5.46 -6.93 1.27
N LEU A 354 -5.62 -6.09 0.26
CA LEU A 354 -5.43 -4.64 0.34
C LEU A 354 -6.59 -3.90 1.00
N GLN A 355 -7.57 -4.63 1.55
CA GLN A 355 -8.72 -4.03 2.25
C GLN A 355 -9.51 -3.05 1.37
N THR A 356 -9.74 -3.41 0.12
CA THR A 356 -10.54 -2.61 -0.83
C THR A 356 -12.03 -2.66 -0.45
N ARG A 357 -12.79 -1.60 -0.75
CA ARG A 357 -14.26 -1.60 -0.57
C ARG A 357 -14.88 -2.79 -1.34
N PRO A 358 -15.83 -3.56 -0.75
CA PRO A 358 -16.46 -4.70 -1.44
C PRO A 358 -17.06 -4.36 -2.81
N ALA A 359 -17.61 -3.15 -2.96
CA ALA A 359 -18.18 -2.67 -4.22
C ALA A 359 -17.14 -2.54 -5.35
N LEU A 360 -15.86 -2.43 -5.03
CA LEU A 360 -14.77 -2.29 -6.01
C LEU A 360 -14.16 -3.64 -6.43
N LEU A 361 -14.48 -4.75 -5.75
CA LEU A 361 -13.89 -6.06 -6.04
C LEU A 361 -14.24 -6.54 -7.45
N LEU A 362 -15.52 -6.51 -7.80
CA LEU A 362 -15.99 -6.96 -9.12
C LEU A 362 -15.49 -6.06 -10.27
N PRO A 363 -15.54 -4.73 -10.18
CA PRO A 363 -14.89 -3.86 -11.15
C PRO A 363 -13.40 -4.11 -11.33
N THR A 364 -12.65 -4.33 -10.24
CA THR A 364 -11.22 -4.64 -10.28
C THR A 364 -10.97 -5.97 -11.01
N ALA A 365 -11.74 -7.01 -10.69
CA ALA A 365 -11.68 -8.29 -11.39
C ALA A 365 -11.98 -8.14 -12.89
N GLY A 366 -13.00 -7.34 -13.25
CA GLY A 366 -13.37 -7.06 -14.64
C GLY A 366 -12.27 -6.31 -15.42
N VAL A 367 -11.66 -5.30 -14.81
CA VAL A 367 -10.52 -4.57 -15.40
C VAL A 367 -9.35 -5.53 -15.66
N THR A 368 -9.07 -6.42 -14.70
CA THR A 368 -7.99 -7.39 -14.83
C THR A 368 -8.25 -8.42 -15.91
N ALA A 369 -9.46 -8.97 -15.99
CA ALA A 369 -9.86 -9.89 -17.06
C ALA A 369 -9.70 -9.25 -18.44
N ALA A 370 -10.18 -8.02 -18.60
CA ALA A 370 -10.04 -7.28 -19.85
C ALA A 370 -8.57 -6.98 -20.17
N ALA A 371 -7.74 -6.63 -19.18
CA ALA A 371 -6.32 -6.40 -19.36
C ALA A 371 -5.59 -7.66 -19.80
N TYR A 372 -5.96 -8.83 -19.27
CA TYR A 372 -5.40 -10.10 -19.71
C TYR A 372 -5.76 -10.41 -21.17
N LEU A 373 -6.99 -10.13 -21.62
CA LEU A 373 -7.36 -10.24 -23.02
C LEU A 373 -6.56 -9.30 -23.91
N VAL A 374 -6.32 -8.04 -23.48
CA VAL A 374 -5.44 -7.10 -24.18
C VAL A 374 -4.02 -7.67 -24.28
N MET A 375 -3.52 -8.29 -23.21
CA MET A 375 -2.19 -8.93 -23.21
C MET A 375 -2.10 -10.07 -24.24
N ILE A 376 -3.13 -10.92 -24.34
CA ILE A 376 -3.20 -11.99 -25.35
C ILE A 376 -3.17 -11.41 -26.76
N VAL A 377 -4.02 -10.41 -27.03
CA VAL A 377 -4.08 -9.75 -28.34
C VAL A 377 -2.75 -9.07 -28.68
N ALA A 378 -2.15 -8.35 -27.74
CA ALA A 378 -0.84 -7.74 -27.93
C ALA A 378 0.25 -8.80 -28.22
N GLY A 379 0.20 -9.96 -27.56
CA GLY A 379 1.11 -11.09 -27.82
C GLY A 379 0.95 -11.66 -29.24
N SER A 380 -0.27 -11.73 -29.75
CA SER A 380 -0.55 -12.26 -31.10
C SER A 380 -0.10 -11.34 -32.24
N THR A 381 0.10 -10.03 -31.96
CA THR A 381 0.58 -9.03 -32.95
C THR A 381 2.09 -9.03 -33.15
N GLY A 382 2.83 -9.95 -32.53
CA GLY A 382 4.30 -10.04 -32.65
C GLY A 382 5.08 -9.17 -31.65
N LEU A 383 4.42 -8.46 -30.74
CA LEU A 383 5.07 -7.69 -29.66
C LEU A 383 5.83 -8.59 -28.65
N GLY A 384 5.57 -9.90 -28.69
CA GLY A 384 6.22 -10.88 -27.84
C GLY A 384 5.86 -10.77 -26.37
N GLN A 385 6.33 -11.72 -25.58
CA GLN A 385 6.03 -11.83 -24.13
C GLN A 385 6.60 -10.67 -23.30
N ARG A 386 7.55 -9.91 -23.83
CA ARG A 386 8.20 -8.80 -23.09
C ARG A 386 7.38 -7.51 -23.09
N LEU A 387 6.76 -7.17 -24.21
CA LEU A 387 6.04 -5.91 -24.39
C LEU A 387 4.53 -6.04 -24.13
N SER A 388 3.96 -7.22 -24.30
CA SER A 388 2.53 -7.46 -24.09
C SER A 388 2.04 -7.07 -22.67
N PRO A 389 2.78 -7.38 -21.58
CA PRO A 389 2.39 -6.90 -20.25
C PRO A 389 2.43 -5.38 -20.11
N ALA A 390 3.38 -4.71 -20.76
CA ALA A 390 3.45 -3.24 -20.74
C ALA A 390 2.22 -2.60 -21.42
N VAL A 391 1.80 -3.12 -22.58
CA VAL A 391 0.57 -2.66 -23.26
C VAL A 391 -0.65 -2.90 -22.39
N ALA A 392 -0.76 -4.07 -21.77
CA ALA A 392 -1.86 -4.39 -20.87
C ALA A 392 -1.88 -3.48 -19.63
N SER A 393 -0.71 -3.08 -19.10
CA SER A 393 -0.62 -2.16 -17.96
C SER A 393 -1.08 -0.73 -18.32
N VAL A 394 -0.84 -0.26 -19.55
CA VAL A 394 -1.42 1.00 -20.05
C VAL A 394 -2.94 0.90 -20.05
N PHE A 395 -3.49 -0.20 -20.55
CA PHE A 395 -4.93 -0.43 -20.51
C PHE A 395 -5.47 -0.46 -19.08
N ILE A 396 -4.78 -1.11 -18.13
CA ILE A 396 -5.15 -1.11 -16.71
C ILE A 396 -5.24 0.32 -16.18
N GLY A 397 -4.22 1.16 -16.43
CA GLY A 397 -4.21 2.55 -16.00
C GLY A 397 -5.41 3.35 -16.53
N MET A 398 -5.72 3.21 -17.82
CA MET A 398 -6.87 3.87 -18.45
C MET A 398 -8.19 3.38 -17.86
N ALA A 399 -8.40 2.07 -17.81
CA ALA A 399 -9.65 1.47 -17.32
C ALA A 399 -9.87 1.74 -15.83
N ALA A 400 -8.81 1.61 -15.02
CA ALA A 400 -8.84 1.92 -13.59
C ALA A 400 -9.25 3.38 -13.34
N ARG A 401 -8.70 4.35 -14.11
CA ARG A 401 -9.09 5.76 -14.01
C ARG A 401 -10.57 5.97 -14.30
N ILE A 402 -11.07 5.40 -15.39
CA ILE A 402 -12.47 5.55 -15.82
C ILE A 402 -13.42 4.95 -14.77
N VAL A 403 -13.11 3.75 -14.28
CA VAL A 403 -13.94 3.05 -13.27
C VAL A 403 -13.87 3.77 -11.93
N ALA A 404 -12.69 4.15 -11.48
CA ALA A 404 -12.45 4.84 -10.22
C ALA A 404 -13.22 6.17 -10.12
N LEU A 405 -13.23 6.97 -11.20
CA LEU A 405 -14.01 8.21 -11.25
C LEU A 405 -15.51 7.99 -11.18
N ARG A 406 -16.02 6.88 -11.74
CA ARG A 406 -17.44 6.54 -11.63
C ARG A 406 -17.83 6.10 -10.22
N MET A 407 -16.88 5.52 -9.50
CA MET A 407 -17.08 4.97 -8.16
C MET A 407 -16.55 5.88 -7.04
N ASN A 408 -16.12 7.09 -7.38
CA ASN A 408 -15.57 8.08 -6.45
C ASN A 408 -14.43 7.50 -5.59
N ALA A 409 -13.44 6.93 -6.26
CA ALA A 409 -12.26 6.30 -5.65
C ALA A 409 -10.98 6.72 -6.41
N PRO A 410 -9.79 6.62 -5.80
CA PRO A 410 -8.51 6.76 -6.51
C PRO A 410 -8.27 5.63 -7.51
N SER A 411 -7.64 5.93 -8.65
CA SER A 411 -7.32 4.92 -9.67
C SER A 411 -6.39 3.82 -9.15
N ALA A 412 -5.49 4.13 -8.22
CA ALA A 412 -4.56 3.19 -7.62
C ALA A 412 -5.26 2.01 -6.92
N VAL A 413 -6.45 2.24 -6.32
CA VAL A 413 -7.23 1.19 -5.64
C VAL A 413 -7.66 0.05 -6.56
N ILE A 414 -7.81 0.34 -7.86
CA ILE A 414 -8.14 -0.64 -8.90
C ILE A 414 -6.87 -1.09 -9.64
N ALA A 415 -6.00 -0.15 -9.99
CA ALA A 415 -4.84 -0.43 -10.82
C ALA A 415 -3.83 -1.36 -10.14
N VAL A 416 -3.52 -1.14 -8.85
CA VAL A 416 -2.52 -1.93 -8.13
C VAL A 416 -2.92 -3.41 -8.02
N PRO A 417 -4.12 -3.78 -7.54
CA PRO A 417 -4.53 -5.18 -7.55
C PRO A 417 -4.56 -5.80 -8.95
N SER A 418 -4.94 -5.01 -9.96
CA SER A 418 -5.01 -5.48 -11.35
C SER A 418 -3.65 -5.77 -11.97
N LEU A 419 -2.57 -5.21 -11.44
CA LEU A 419 -1.21 -5.45 -11.94
C LEU A 419 -0.55 -6.67 -11.34
N MET A 420 -0.93 -7.08 -10.13
CA MET A 420 -0.12 -8.02 -9.33
C MET A 420 0.07 -9.39 -10.01
N PHE A 421 -0.88 -9.86 -10.81
CA PHE A 421 -0.73 -11.14 -11.52
C PHE A 421 0.31 -11.10 -12.67
N MET A 422 0.67 -9.91 -13.16
CA MET A 422 1.66 -9.72 -14.23
C MET A 422 3.10 -9.62 -13.73
N PHE A 423 3.31 -9.53 -12.42
CA PHE A 423 4.65 -9.37 -11.87
C PHE A 423 5.49 -10.64 -12.10
N PRO A 424 6.77 -10.49 -12.47
CA PRO A 424 7.61 -11.60 -12.92
C PRO A 424 8.21 -12.37 -11.73
N GLY A 425 7.36 -13.01 -10.89
CA GLY A 425 7.79 -13.77 -9.72
C GLY A 425 8.74 -14.90 -10.04
N MET A 426 8.49 -15.63 -11.14
CA MET A 426 9.38 -16.70 -11.61
C MET A 426 10.75 -16.17 -12.00
N SER A 427 10.82 -15.07 -12.76
CA SER A 427 12.11 -14.48 -13.17
C SER A 427 12.91 -13.97 -11.97
N ILE A 428 12.23 -13.42 -10.94
CA ILE A 428 12.88 -13.01 -9.69
C ILE A 428 13.46 -14.23 -8.98
N PHE A 429 12.69 -15.31 -8.86
CA PHE A 429 13.17 -16.55 -8.24
C PHE A 429 14.37 -17.13 -8.99
N GLN A 430 14.27 -17.28 -10.31
CA GLN A 430 15.35 -17.80 -11.15
C GLN A 430 16.62 -16.94 -11.06
N ALA A 431 16.47 -15.62 -11.04
CA ALA A 431 17.59 -14.69 -10.87
C ALA A 431 18.32 -14.90 -9.53
N VAL A 432 17.56 -14.93 -8.43
CA VAL A 432 18.13 -15.12 -7.09
C VAL A 432 18.77 -16.50 -6.96
N TYR A 433 18.11 -17.53 -7.46
CA TYR A 433 18.63 -18.89 -7.47
C TYR A 433 19.96 -18.98 -8.23
N GLY A 434 20.00 -18.42 -9.45
CA GLY A 434 21.21 -18.40 -10.29
C GLY A 434 22.36 -17.62 -9.69
N ILE A 435 22.10 -16.58 -8.89
CA ILE A 435 23.14 -15.82 -8.20
C ILE A 435 23.64 -16.54 -6.92
N SER A 436 22.74 -17.32 -6.26
CA SER A 436 23.00 -17.84 -4.91
C SER A 436 23.69 -19.21 -4.90
N ILE A 437 23.67 -19.96 -6.02
CA ILE A 437 24.24 -21.30 -6.06
C ILE A 437 25.59 -21.31 -6.78
N GLU A 438 26.60 -21.84 -6.12
CA GLU A 438 27.93 -22.07 -6.69
C GLU A 438 27.85 -23.01 -7.91
N GLY A 439 28.47 -22.60 -9.02
CA GLY A 439 28.47 -23.34 -10.29
C GLY A 439 27.32 -22.98 -11.25
N SER A 440 26.42 -22.06 -10.86
CA SER A 440 25.51 -21.42 -11.81
C SER A 440 26.21 -20.23 -12.48
N ASP A 441 25.79 -19.92 -13.72
CA ASP A 441 26.33 -18.76 -14.44
C ASP A 441 25.79 -17.48 -13.85
N LEU A 442 26.65 -16.77 -13.09
CA LEU A 442 26.31 -15.48 -12.47
C LEU A 442 25.79 -14.47 -13.50
N THR A 443 26.26 -14.55 -14.75
CA THR A 443 25.83 -13.62 -15.81
C THR A 443 24.37 -13.89 -16.21
N VAL A 444 23.94 -15.14 -16.21
CA VAL A 444 22.55 -15.54 -16.48
C VAL A 444 21.64 -15.07 -15.33
N GLY A 445 22.03 -15.28 -14.07
CA GLY A 445 21.28 -14.80 -12.92
C GLY A 445 21.12 -13.27 -12.92
N ALA A 446 22.21 -12.54 -13.16
CA ALA A 446 22.19 -11.08 -13.22
C ALA A 446 21.35 -10.55 -14.40
N SER A 447 21.45 -11.15 -15.59
CA SER A 447 20.65 -10.76 -16.76
C SER A 447 19.14 -11.02 -16.54
N THR A 448 18.80 -12.12 -15.88
CA THR A 448 17.42 -12.46 -15.52
C THR A 448 16.85 -11.45 -14.49
N LEU A 449 17.67 -11.03 -13.51
CA LEU A 449 17.28 -9.99 -12.55
C LEU A 449 17.04 -8.66 -13.26
N PHE A 450 17.95 -8.25 -14.15
CA PHE A 450 17.79 -7.04 -14.95
C PHE A 450 16.53 -7.07 -15.80
N TYR A 451 16.25 -8.22 -16.42
CA TYR A 451 15.00 -8.43 -17.16
C TYR A 451 13.76 -8.25 -16.25
N ALA A 452 13.74 -8.92 -15.10
CA ALA A 452 12.62 -8.81 -14.16
C ALA A 452 12.39 -7.36 -13.72
N MET A 453 13.46 -6.62 -13.39
CA MET A 453 13.38 -5.20 -13.02
C MET A 453 12.85 -4.34 -14.17
N THR A 454 13.28 -4.59 -15.39
CA THR A 454 12.78 -3.87 -16.58
C THR A 454 11.29 -4.10 -16.79
N VAL A 455 10.80 -5.32 -16.64
CA VAL A 455 9.36 -5.64 -16.75
C VAL A 455 8.57 -4.92 -15.65
N ILE A 456 9.04 -4.97 -14.42
CA ILE A 456 8.40 -4.29 -13.29
C ILE A 456 8.28 -2.78 -13.53
N LEU A 457 9.36 -2.15 -14.00
CA LEU A 457 9.37 -0.72 -14.30
C LEU A 457 8.43 -0.40 -15.47
N ALA A 458 8.42 -1.23 -16.51
CA ALA A 458 7.52 -1.08 -17.65
C ALA A 458 6.03 -1.20 -17.25
N LEU A 459 5.69 -2.13 -16.34
CA LEU A 459 4.35 -2.27 -15.78
C LEU A 459 3.94 -1.02 -14.99
N ALA A 460 4.81 -0.54 -14.11
CA ALA A 460 4.53 0.65 -13.31
C ALA A 460 4.38 1.91 -14.20
N ALA A 461 5.30 2.11 -15.14
CA ALA A 461 5.25 3.23 -16.09
C ALA A 461 4.02 3.14 -17.00
N GLY A 462 3.65 1.94 -17.45
CA GLY A 462 2.47 1.72 -18.28
C GLY A 462 1.18 2.15 -17.58
N VAL A 463 0.99 1.79 -16.31
CA VAL A 463 -0.18 2.24 -15.54
C VAL A 463 -0.22 3.76 -15.40
N VAL A 464 0.92 4.39 -15.09
CA VAL A 464 0.99 5.86 -14.97
C VAL A 464 0.68 6.53 -16.31
N LEU A 465 1.21 6.00 -17.41
CA LEU A 465 0.89 6.47 -18.76
C LEU A 465 -0.61 6.33 -19.06
N GLY A 466 -1.18 5.16 -18.78
CA GLY A 466 -2.61 4.90 -18.99
C GLY A 466 -3.52 5.83 -18.18
N ASP A 467 -3.20 6.05 -16.90
CA ASP A 467 -3.92 7.00 -16.05
C ASP A 467 -3.88 8.42 -16.63
N ASN A 468 -2.71 8.87 -17.11
CA ASN A 468 -2.56 10.17 -17.74
C ASN A 468 -3.33 10.29 -19.09
N LEU A 469 -3.27 9.26 -19.93
CA LEU A 469 -4.00 9.21 -21.20
C LEU A 469 -5.52 9.25 -21.01
N ALA A 470 -6.03 8.72 -19.90
CA ALA A 470 -7.46 8.74 -19.59
C ALA A 470 -7.96 10.08 -19.07
N ARG A 471 -7.08 11.00 -18.57
CA ARG A 471 -7.48 12.30 -17.98
C ARG A 471 -8.40 13.14 -18.88
N PRO A 472 -8.17 13.30 -20.19
CA PRO A 472 -9.02 14.10 -21.05
C PRO A 472 -10.45 13.53 -21.21
N PHE A 473 -10.59 12.21 -21.12
CA PHE A 473 -11.86 11.50 -21.30
C PHE A 473 -12.66 11.34 -20.01
N ALA A 474 -12.01 11.52 -18.87
CA ALA A 474 -12.53 11.25 -17.55
C ALA A 474 -12.93 12.54 -16.82
N LYS A 475 -14.16 13.04 -17.07
CA LYS A 475 -14.73 14.16 -16.31
C LYS A 475 -15.35 13.64 -15.02
N GLY A 476 -14.81 14.07 -13.89
CA GLY A 476 -15.26 13.65 -12.56
C GLY A 476 -16.69 14.12 -12.21
N PRO A 477 -17.34 13.47 -11.21
CA PRO A 477 -18.69 13.86 -10.76
C PRO A 477 -18.80 15.32 -10.31
N GLY A 478 -17.72 15.90 -9.75
CA GLY A 478 -17.66 17.29 -9.32
C GLY A 478 -17.78 18.30 -10.46
N GLU A 479 -17.19 18.04 -11.63
CA GLU A 479 -17.36 18.90 -12.80
C GLU A 479 -18.79 18.83 -13.38
N ARG A 480 -19.42 17.64 -13.35
CA ARG A 480 -20.81 17.46 -13.76
C ARG A 480 -21.77 18.20 -12.84
N ARG A 481 -21.58 18.15 -11.51
CA ARG A 481 -22.39 18.88 -10.53
C ARG A 481 -22.20 20.40 -10.64
N ARG A 482 -20.94 20.91 -10.80
CA ARG A 482 -20.68 22.35 -11.03
C ARG A 482 -21.34 22.86 -12.30
N ARG A 483 -21.38 22.08 -13.38
CA ARG A 483 -22.05 22.46 -14.62
C ARG A 483 -23.58 22.49 -14.49
N ASN A 484 -24.14 21.56 -13.73
CA ASN A 484 -25.60 21.55 -13.45
C ASN A 484 -26.05 22.67 -12.50
N ARG A 485 -25.19 23.15 -11.58
CA ARG A 485 -25.48 24.32 -10.73
C ARG A 485 -25.31 25.67 -11.48
N ARG A 486 -24.63 25.70 -12.62
CA ARG A 486 -24.46 26.90 -13.45
C ARG A 486 -25.49 27.02 -14.59
N ARG A 487 -26.34 26.00 -14.78
CA ARG A 487 -27.56 26.04 -15.61
C ARG A 487 -28.78 26.17 -14.72
#